data_0964132785cfcac41e182645789a9a73
#
_entry.id   0964132785cfcac41e182645789a9a73
#
_cell.length_a   1.000
_cell.length_b   1.000
_cell.length_c   1.000
_cell.angle_alpha   90.00
_cell.angle_beta   90.00
_cell.angle_gamma   90.00
#
_symmetry.space_group_name_H-M   'P 1'
#
loop_
_entity.id
_entity.type
_entity.pdbx_description
1 polymer ?
#
loop_
_entity_poly.entity_id
_entity_poly.type
_entity_poly.pdbx_seq_one_letter_code
_entity_poly.pdbx_strand_id
1 'polypeptide(L)'
;MELEESIKLAVEGCGVDLYDITQTKEHKVNILRVYISHKDGVNLDKCAHVSRMISPLLDIEEPMSGKYTLEVSSPGIERKLKTLHHFKCSVGSNVKMKNYNTDTFKGKVLSVSEEGLITYNDLDNQKQEIQYDDILSASTYFEWN
;
A
#
# COMPACT_ATOMS: atom_id res chain seq x y z
N MET A 1 -20.06 9.53 -6.80
CA MET A 1 -18.86 8.69 -6.60
C MET A 1 -18.07 9.23 -5.42
N GLU A 2 -17.67 8.36 -4.52
CA GLU A 2 -16.89 8.78 -3.38
C GLU A 2 -15.50 9.25 -3.79
N LEU A 3 -14.94 10.18 -3.04
CA LEU A 3 -13.63 10.76 -3.34
C LEU A 3 -12.54 9.69 -3.42
N GLU A 4 -12.54 8.73 -2.49
CA GLU A 4 -11.56 7.67 -2.47
C GLU A 4 -11.60 6.82 -3.74
N GLU A 5 -12.79 6.49 -4.23
CA GLU A 5 -12.95 5.77 -5.50
C GLU A 5 -12.48 6.58 -6.69
N SER A 6 -12.76 7.89 -6.67
CA SER A 6 -12.32 8.79 -7.74
C SER A 6 -10.79 8.88 -7.79
N ILE A 7 -10.15 8.96 -6.63
CA ILE A 7 -8.69 8.97 -6.54
C ILE A 7 -8.12 7.64 -7.02
N LYS A 8 -8.74 6.53 -6.61
CA LYS A 8 -8.31 5.19 -7.03
C LYS A 8 -8.32 5.04 -8.55
N LEU A 9 -9.42 5.46 -9.18
CA LEU A 9 -9.55 5.37 -10.64
C LEU A 9 -8.50 6.24 -11.35
N ALA A 10 -8.25 7.44 -10.84
CA ALA A 10 -7.25 8.33 -11.42
C ALA A 10 -5.83 7.76 -11.25
N VAL A 11 -5.53 7.19 -10.09
CA VAL A 11 -4.23 6.56 -9.81
C VAL A 11 -4.00 5.37 -10.72
N GLU A 12 -4.99 4.49 -10.84
CA GLU A 12 -4.91 3.33 -11.73
C GLU A 12 -4.74 3.74 -13.19
N GLY A 13 -5.37 4.85 -13.59
CA GLY A 13 -5.20 5.42 -14.92
C GLY A 13 -3.78 5.89 -15.22
N CYS A 14 -2.97 6.12 -14.19
CA CYS A 14 -1.55 6.47 -14.33
C CYS A 14 -0.64 5.24 -14.41
N GLY A 15 -1.21 4.03 -14.37
CA GLY A 15 -0.43 2.79 -14.45
C GLY A 15 0.18 2.33 -13.14
N VAL A 16 -0.29 2.86 -12.01
CA VAL A 16 0.16 2.45 -10.68
C VAL A 16 -1.05 2.07 -9.82
N ASP A 17 -0.79 1.45 -8.68
CA ASP A 17 -1.85 1.04 -7.76
C ASP A 17 -1.98 2.01 -6.60
N LEU A 18 -3.20 2.24 -6.15
CA LEU A 18 -3.45 2.98 -4.92
C LEU A 18 -3.20 2.04 -3.74
N TYR A 19 -2.22 2.40 -2.90
CA TYR A 19 -1.90 1.61 -1.71
C TYR A 19 -2.72 2.07 -0.51
N ASP A 20 -2.73 3.37 -0.23
CA ASP A 20 -3.45 3.93 0.92
C ASP A 20 -3.65 5.44 0.75
N ILE A 21 -4.61 5.99 1.49
CA ILE A 21 -4.86 7.43 1.57
C ILE A 21 -4.96 7.77 3.04
N THR A 22 -4.19 8.78 3.49
CA THR A 22 -4.26 9.25 4.86
C THR A 22 -4.51 10.75 4.89
N GLN A 23 -5.21 11.19 5.93
CA GLN A 23 -5.42 12.61 6.20
C GLN A 23 -4.81 12.88 7.57
N THR A 24 -3.80 13.74 7.60
CA THR A 24 -3.09 14.07 8.83
C THR A 24 -2.91 15.57 8.95
N LYS A 25 -2.52 16.00 10.15
CA LYS A 25 -2.19 17.39 10.40
C LYS A 25 -0.79 17.42 11.01
N GLU A 26 0.15 18.00 10.28
CA GLU A 26 1.55 18.12 10.70
C GLU A 26 1.92 19.60 10.74
N HIS A 27 2.48 20.07 11.85
CA HIS A 27 2.88 21.47 12.01
C HIS A 27 1.78 22.47 11.63
N LYS A 28 0.53 22.18 12.03
CA LYS A 28 -0.67 22.99 11.74
C LYS A 28 -1.06 23.00 10.26
N VAL A 29 -0.47 22.13 9.42
CA VAL A 29 -0.81 22.00 8.01
C VAL A 29 -1.59 20.70 7.81
N ASN A 30 -2.72 20.78 7.14
CA ASN A 30 -3.49 19.60 6.75
C ASN A 30 -2.81 18.95 5.55
N ILE A 31 -2.58 17.63 5.63
CA ILE A 31 -1.93 16.88 4.57
C ILE A 31 -2.82 15.73 4.13
N LEU A 32 -3.13 15.69 2.84
CA LEU A 32 -3.74 14.53 2.20
C LEU A 32 -2.61 13.76 1.54
N ARG A 33 -2.31 12.57 2.06
CA ARG A 33 -1.20 11.77 1.54
C ARG A 33 -1.75 10.56 0.82
N VAL A 34 -1.35 10.44 -0.45
CA VAL A 34 -1.75 9.32 -1.33
C VAL A 34 -0.53 8.44 -1.52
N TYR A 35 -0.64 7.18 -1.08
CA TYR A 35 0.45 6.20 -1.24
C TYR A 35 0.16 5.35 -2.47
N ILE A 36 1.12 5.30 -3.37
CA ILE A 36 1.02 4.51 -4.59
C ILE A 36 2.07 3.41 -4.61
N SER A 37 1.77 2.32 -5.30
CA SER A 37 2.70 1.20 -5.44
C SER A 37 2.74 0.74 -6.90
N HIS A 38 3.83 0.07 -7.26
CA HIS A 38 4.00 -0.51 -8.59
C HIS A 38 4.97 -1.68 -8.48
N LYS A 39 4.73 -2.73 -9.26
CA LYS A 39 5.58 -3.94 -9.24
C LYS A 39 7.05 -3.65 -9.54
N ASP A 40 7.31 -2.62 -10.34
CA ASP A 40 8.67 -2.20 -10.73
C ASP A 40 9.20 -1.07 -9.84
N GLY A 41 8.49 -0.74 -8.77
CA GLY A 41 8.86 0.34 -7.86
C GLY A 41 8.23 1.68 -8.24
N VAL A 42 8.36 2.63 -7.35
CA VAL A 42 7.82 3.99 -7.51
C VAL A 42 8.99 4.97 -7.42
N ASN A 43 9.08 5.88 -8.41
CA ASN A 43 10.08 6.93 -8.43
C ASN A 43 9.40 8.31 -8.34
N LEU A 44 10.20 9.37 -8.29
CA LEU A 44 9.70 10.75 -8.20
C LEU A 44 8.85 11.15 -9.42
N ASP A 45 9.21 10.68 -10.61
CA ASP A 45 8.46 10.99 -11.83
C ASP A 45 7.05 10.38 -11.77
N LYS A 46 6.90 9.17 -11.29
CA LYS A 46 5.59 8.52 -11.11
C LYS A 46 4.75 9.29 -10.08
N CYS A 47 5.36 9.69 -8.96
CA CYS A 47 4.67 10.47 -7.94
C CYS A 47 4.22 11.83 -8.49
N ALA A 48 5.08 12.51 -9.23
CA ALA A 48 4.75 13.81 -9.83
C ALA A 48 3.63 13.70 -10.86
N HIS A 49 3.66 12.63 -11.68
CA HIS A 49 2.61 12.38 -12.67
C HIS A 49 1.26 12.16 -12.00
N VAL A 50 1.21 11.30 -10.99
CA VAL A 50 -0.03 11.04 -10.24
C VAL A 50 -0.54 12.31 -9.59
N SER A 51 0.34 13.09 -8.95
CA SER A 51 -0.02 14.36 -8.32
C SER A 51 -0.68 15.31 -9.31
N ARG A 52 -0.12 15.45 -10.51
CA ARG A 52 -0.70 16.30 -11.56
C ARG A 52 -2.07 15.80 -12.04
N MET A 53 -2.26 14.48 -12.06
CA MET A 53 -3.51 13.91 -12.55
C MET A 53 -4.64 13.99 -11.53
N ILE A 54 -4.34 13.91 -10.24
CA ILE A 54 -5.38 13.94 -9.21
C ILE A 54 -5.66 15.33 -8.64
N SER A 55 -4.73 16.29 -8.79
CA SER A 55 -4.94 17.66 -8.27
C SER A 55 -6.22 18.33 -8.78
N PRO A 56 -6.54 18.30 -10.10
CA PRO A 56 -7.79 18.89 -10.58
C PRO A 56 -9.03 18.22 -10.00
N LEU A 57 -8.97 16.92 -9.75
CA LEU A 57 -10.06 16.17 -9.14
C LEU A 57 -10.30 16.66 -7.71
N LEU A 58 -9.23 16.88 -6.95
CA LEU A 58 -9.32 17.36 -5.57
C LEU A 58 -9.84 18.78 -5.49
N ASP A 59 -9.54 19.63 -6.49
CA ASP A 59 -10.06 21.00 -6.55
C ASP A 59 -11.60 21.00 -6.68
N ILE A 60 -12.16 19.97 -7.30
CA ILE A 60 -13.61 19.83 -7.46
C ILE A 60 -14.25 19.16 -6.25
N GLU A 61 -13.64 18.10 -5.72
CA GLU A 61 -14.22 17.25 -4.68
C GLU A 61 -13.98 17.76 -3.24
N GLU A 62 -13.04 18.68 -3.06
CA GLU A 62 -12.72 19.29 -1.74
C GLU A 62 -12.63 18.26 -0.60
N PRO A 63 -11.53 17.45 -0.55
CA PRO A 63 -11.43 16.33 0.40
C PRO A 63 -11.36 16.76 1.87
N MET A 64 -10.93 17.98 2.13
CA MET A 64 -10.75 18.50 3.49
C MET A 64 -11.27 19.90 3.59
N SER A 65 -11.77 20.27 4.77
CA SER A 65 -12.20 21.63 5.07
C SER A 65 -10.97 22.53 5.17
N GLY A 66 -10.95 23.62 4.41
CA GLY A 66 -9.86 24.59 4.42
C GLY A 66 -8.68 24.18 3.54
N LYS A 67 -7.55 24.82 3.77
CA LYS A 67 -6.34 24.56 2.98
C LYS A 67 -5.68 23.25 3.37
N TYR A 68 -5.13 22.56 2.40
CA TYR A 68 -4.38 21.32 2.60
C TYR A 68 -3.28 21.20 1.56
N THR A 69 -2.32 20.31 1.85
CA THR A 69 -1.24 19.98 0.93
C THR A 69 -1.45 18.54 0.45
N LEU A 70 -1.36 18.33 -0.86
CA LEU A 70 -1.37 17.00 -1.44
C LEU A 70 0.06 16.47 -1.51
N GLU A 71 0.27 15.29 -0.96
CA GLU A 71 1.53 14.56 -1.11
C GLU A 71 1.26 13.20 -1.74
N VAL A 72 2.04 12.83 -2.75
CA VAL A 72 2.01 11.51 -3.35
C VAL A 72 3.34 10.84 -3.05
N SER A 73 3.28 9.63 -2.47
CA SER A 73 4.46 8.96 -1.96
C SER A 73 4.36 7.45 -2.17
N SER A 74 5.47 6.76 -2.01
CA SER A 74 5.46 5.30 -1.92
C SER A 74 5.34 4.89 -0.45
N PRO A 75 4.80 3.68 -0.15
CA PRO A 75 4.70 3.22 1.24
C PRO A 75 6.05 2.87 1.88
N GLY A 76 7.14 2.92 1.12
CA GLY A 76 8.48 2.60 1.63
C GLY A 76 8.83 1.12 1.49
N ILE A 77 10.07 0.79 1.87
CA ILE A 77 10.59 -0.59 1.77
C ILE A 77 10.07 -1.43 2.92
N GLU A 78 10.08 -0.87 4.13
CA GLU A 78 9.52 -1.53 5.31
C GLU A 78 8.21 -0.85 5.66
N ARG A 79 7.10 -1.49 5.31
CA ARG A 79 5.78 -0.94 5.53
C ARG A 79 4.88 -1.96 6.22
N LYS A 80 3.99 -1.47 7.06
CA LYS A 80 3.01 -2.33 7.74
C LYS A 80 1.89 -2.72 6.77
N LEU A 81 1.52 -3.98 6.81
CA LEU A 81 0.43 -4.52 6.00
C LEU A 81 -0.81 -4.64 6.88
N LYS A 82 -1.72 -3.69 6.76
CA LYS A 82 -2.89 -3.56 7.65
C LYS A 82 -4.17 -4.12 7.06
N THR A 83 -4.21 -4.33 5.75
CA THR A 83 -5.41 -4.79 5.03
C THR A 83 -5.04 -5.88 4.04
N LEU A 84 -6.04 -6.62 3.57
CA LEU A 84 -5.83 -7.61 2.52
C LEU A 84 -5.31 -6.94 1.24
N HIS A 85 -5.80 -5.74 0.93
CA HIS A 85 -5.33 -4.98 -0.23
C HIS A 85 -3.83 -4.69 -0.13
N HIS A 86 -3.32 -4.38 1.07
CA HIS A 86 -1.88 -4.17 1.26
C HIS A 86 -1.08 -5.42 0.90
N PHE A 87 -1.59 -6.61 1.23
CA PHE A 87 -0.95 -7.86 0.83
C PHE A 87 -0.99 -8.05 -0.69
N LYS A 88 -2.09 -7.71 -1.34
CA LYS A 88 -2.20 -7.79 -2.80
C LYS A 88 -1.18 -6.89 -3.49
N CYS A 89 -0.94 -5.70 -2.95
CA CYS A 89 0.07 -4.78 -3.46
C CYS A 89 1.50 -5.23 -3.16
N SER A 90 1.67 -6.24 -2.31
CA SER A 90 2.99 -6.72 -1.86
C SER A 90 3.39 -8.05 -2.49
N VAL A 91 2.65 -8.53 -3.49
CA VAL A 91 3.04 -9.73 -4.24
C VAL A 91 4.42 -9.52 -4.86
N GLY A 92 5.33 -10.46 -4.63
CA GLY A 92 6.72 -10.34 -5.06
C GLY A 92 7.65 -9.71 -4.03
N SER A 93 7.10 -9.21 -2.92
CA SER A 93 7.88 -8.60 -1.83
C SER A 93 8.11 -9.60 -0.71
N ASN A 94 9.20 -9.43 0.03
CA ASN A 94 9.47 -10.19 1.24
C ASN A 94 8.62 -9.63 2.37
N VAL A 95 7.96 -10.51 3.11
CA VAL A 95 7.09 -10.14 4.22
C VAL A 95 7.45 -10.91 5.47
N LYS A 96 7.22 -10.26 6.61
CA LYS A 96 7.33 -10.85 7.93
C LYS A 96 5.93 -10.82 8.54
N MET A 97 5.40 -11.97 8.92
CA MET A 97 4.06 -12.12 9.46
C MET A 97 4.11 -12.72 10.85
N LYS A 98 3.17 -12.32 11.70
CA LYS A 98 3.03 -12.85 13.05
C LYS A 98 1.58 -13.27 13.24
N ASN A 99 1.37 -14.52 13.70
CA ASN A 99 0.01 -14.99 13.98
C ASN A 99 -0.39 -14.68 15.43
N TYR A 100 -1.61 -15.06 15.80
CA TYR A 100 -2.13 -14.80 17.15
C TYR A 100 -1.46 -15.64 18.25
N ASN A 101 -0.75 -16.69 17.86
CA ASN A 101 0.07 -17.50 18.78
C ASN A 101 1.49 -16.93 18.95
N THR A 102 1.76 -15.77 18.35
CA THR A 102 3.06 -15.08 18.34
C THR A 102 4.17 -15.80 17.58
N ASP A 103 3.82 -16.78 16.75
CA ASP A 103 4.77 -17.38 15.81
C ASP A 103 5.08 -16.41 14.68
N THR A 104 6.33 -16.36 14.26
CA THR A 104 6.78 -15.46 13.19
C THR A 104 7.07 -16.27 11.92
N PHE A 105 6.57 -15.78 10.81
CA PHE A 105 6.77 -16.36 9.49
C PHE A 105 7.39 -15.32 8.55
N LYS A 106 8.37 -15.73 7.76
CA LYS A 106 9.00 -14.85 6.77
C LYS A 106 9.00 -15.53 5.42
N GLY A 107 8.81 -14.75 4.38
CA GLY A 107 8.88 -15.28 3.03
C GLY A 107 8.47 -14.26 1.99
N LYS A 108 8.49 -14.70 0.74
CA LYS A 108 8.11 -13.89 -0.41
C LYS A 108 6.68 -14.21 -0.81
N VAL A 109 5.82 -13.21 -0.86
CA VAL A 109 4.42 -13.39 -1.24
C VAL A 109 4.35 -13.75 -2.73
N LEU A 110 3.69 -14.87 -3.03
CA LEU A 110 3.49 -15.33 -4.41
C LEU A 110 2.13 -14.93 -4.95
N SER A 111 1.09 -15.05 -4.14
CA SER A 111 -0.27 -14.69 -4.56
C SER A 111 -1.14 -14.42 -3.35
N VAL A 112 -2.22 -13.65 -3.58
CA VAL A 112 -3.21 -13.34 -2.57
C VAL A 112 -4.59 -13.52 -3.22
N SER A 113 -5.43 -14.42 -2.67
CA SER A 113 -6.76 -14.65 -3.22
C SER A 113 -7.76 -13.60 -2.71
N GLU A 114 -8.88 -13.47 -3.41
CA GLU A 114 -9.97 -12.60 -2.98
C GLU A 114 -10.56 -13.05 -1.64
N GLU A 115 -10.42 -14.33 -1.30
CA GLU A 115 -10.95 -14.93 -0.09
C GLU A 115 -10.01 -14.78 1.11
N GLY A 116 -8.82 -14.19 0.89
CA GLY A 116 -7.86 -13.93 1.95
C GLY A 116 -6.79 -14.99 2.14
N LEU A 117 -6.63 -15.91 1.20
CA LEU A 117 -5.54 -16.90 1.27
C LEU A 117 -4.26 -16.29 0.71
N ILE A 118 -3.23 -16.25 1.54
CA ILE A 118 -1.91 -15.72 1.16
C ILE A 118 -0.98 -16.91 0.95
N THR A 119 -0.43 -17.00 -0.26
CA THR A 119 0.55 -18.03 -0.61
C THR A 119 1.93 -17.38 -0.68
N TYR A 120 2.90 -17.97 -0.01
CA TYR A 120 4.26 -17.42 0.04
C TYR A 120 5.30 -18.54 0.02
N ASN A 121 6.53 -18.20 -0.43
CA ASN A 121 7.68 -19.07 -0.28
C ASN A 121 8.38 -18.70 1.01
N ASP A 122 8.64 -19.70 1.87
CA ASP A 122 9.37 -19.46 3.10
C ASP A 122 10.87 -19.35 2.84
N LEU A 123 11.66 -19.19 3.90
CA LEU A 123 13.12 -19.02 3.77
C LEU A 123 13.84 -20.26 3.24
N ASP A 124 13.20 -21.42 3.33
CA ASP A 124 13.72 -22.69 2.79
C ASP A 124 13.20 -22.95 1.37
N ASN A 125 12.59 -21.92 0.76
CA ASN A 125 12.02 -21.96 -0.58
C ASN A 125 10.90 -22.99 -0.72
N GLN A 126 10.14 -23.21 0.37
CA GLN A 126 8.98 -24.08 0.40
C GLN A 126 7.71 -23.26 0.32
N LYS A 127 6.78 -23.70 -0.50
CA LYS A 127 5.49 -23.01 -0.67
C LYS A 127 4.60 -23.23 0.55
N GLN A 128 4.16 -22.15 1.15
CA GLN A 128 3.29 -22.16 2.34
C GLN A 128 2.04 -21.32 2.09
N GLU A 129 1.00 -21.58 2.88
CA GLU A 129 -0.25 -20.84 2.80
C GLU A 129 -0.67 -20.38 4.19
N ILE A 130 -1.23 -19.17 4.29
CA ILE A 130 -1.77 -18.64 5.54
C ILE A 130 -3.00 -17.80 5.23
N GLN A 131 -4.02 -17.87 6.08
CA GLN A 131 -5.22 -17.03 5.95
C GLN A 131 -4.95 -15.66 6.53
N TYR A 132 -5.43 -14.63 5.83
CA TYR A 132 -5.31 -13.25 6.30
C TYR A 132 -5.86 -13.08 7.73
N ASP A 133 -6.99 -13.75 8.03
CA ASP A 133 -7.63 -13.65 9.36
C ASP A 133 -6.78 -14.26 10.48
N ASP A 134 -5.80 -15.08 10.16
CA ASP A 134 -4.90 -15.70 11.13
C ASP A 134 -3.66 -14.82 11.42
N ILE A 135 -3.52 -13.70 10.71
CA ILE A 135 -2.37 -12.82 10.85
C ILE A 135 -2.68 -11.72 11.85
N LEU A 136 -1.89 -11.64 12.92
CA LEU A 136 -1.99 -10.57 13.92
C LEU A 136 -1.35 -9.28 13.40
N SER A 137 -0.16 -9.38 12.83
CA SER A 137 0.57 -8.25 12.28
C SER A 137 1.48 -8.71 11.14
N ALA A 138 1.79 -7.79 10.25
CA ALA A 138 2.68 -8.08 9.13
C ALA A 138 3.35 -6.80 8.64
N SER A 139 4.53 -6.97 8.06
CA SER A 139 5.25 -5.87 7.41
C SER A 139 6.12 -6.42 6.30
N THR A 140 6.44 -5.57 5.32
CA THR A 140 7.46 -5.92 4.34
C THR A 140 8.82 -5.66 4.97
N TYR A 141 9.86 -6.31 4.45
CA TYR A 141 11.22 -6.07 4.89
C TYR A 141 12.18 -6.14 3.71
N PHE A 142 13.34 -5.54 3.90
CA PHE A 142 14.41 -5.55 2.90
C PHE A 142 15.50 -6.50 3.35
N GLU A 143 15.91 -7.39 2.44
CA GLU A 143 16.95 -8.35 2.72
C GLU A 143 18.25 -7.90 2.06
N TRP A 144 19.29 -7.73 2.87
CA TRP A 144 20.60 -7.37 2.40
C TRP A 144 21.36 -8.63 2.04
N ASN A 145 21.77 -8.75 0.80
CA ASN A 145 22.65 -9.85 0.33
C ASN A 145 24.06 -9.33 0.16
#